data_2ee54018ccd6011c40ec5daef62ae930
#
_entry.id   2ee54018ccd6011c40ec5daef62ae930
#
_cell.length_a   1.000
_cell.length_b   1.000
_cell.length_c   1.000
_cell.angle_alpha   90.00
_cell.angle_beta   90.00
_cell.angle_gamma   90.00
#
_symmetry.space_group_name_H-M   'P 1'
#
loop_
_entity.id
_entity.type
_entity.pdbx_description
1 polymer ?
#
loop_
_entity_poly.entity_id
_entity_poly.type
_entity_poly.pdbx_seq_one_letter_code
_entity_poly.pdbx_strand_id
1 'polypeptide(L)'
;MSVHRIDIEGLSVTMEGEGPVVVFLHGWPDSPALWNGTVAALSDRYRCVRFALPGYDLGKPPRPVSVDEMCHLVCAVVDAVSPGEPVILVLHDWGCFFGYEFAARHPARVSRVVGADIGDTNSGAYLSALSLREKLYIAGYQLWLAMAWKLGAWWPGLANRLTRFMARTIGCRTDPSSIGWQMNYPYAMQWFKAFGGLRGVARVDKVFGPRIPILFFYGRRKPFMFHSKRWLAALENTPGSAVRGLDAGHWLMLQKPAEFNGAVRQWLDEGRLG
;
A
#
# COMPACT_ATOMS: atom_id res chain seq x y z
N MET A 1 -21.65 10.16 10.95
CA MET A 1 -21.20 10.60 9.60
C MET A 1 -21.85 9.68 8.57
N SER A 2 -22.30 10.23 7.44
CA SER A 2 -22.90 9.43 6.36
C SER A 2 -21.80 8.64 5.64
N VAL A 3 -22.05 7.35 5.44
CA VAL A 3 -21.19 6.48 4.63
C VAL A 3 -21.85 6.34 3.25
N HIS A 4 -21.14 6.78 2.22
CA HIS A 4 -21.60 6.65 0.84
C HIS A 4 -20.82 5.52 0.17
N ARG A 5 -21.52 4.75 -0.67
CA ARG A 5 -20.91 3.67 -1.46
C ARG A 5 -21.31 3.79 -2.92
N ILE A 6 -20.34 3.70 -3.82
CA ILE A 6 -20.54 3.69 -5.27
C ILE A 6 -19.76 2.53 -5.88
N ASP A 7 -20.20 2.05 -7.04
CA ASP A 7 -19.44 1.10 -7.85
C ASP A 7 -18.70 1.84 -8.95
N ILE A 8 -17.41 1.58 -9.08
CA ILE A 8 -16.55 2.14 -10.13
C ILE A 8 -15.78 0.98 -10.75
N GLU A 9 -16.12 0.62 -11.96
CA GLU A 9 -15.50 -0.48 -12.71
C GLU A 9 -15.43 -1.80 -11.93
N GLY A 10 -16.49 -2.10 -11.16
CA GLY A 10 -16.60 -3.29 -10.31
C GLY A 10 -15.85 -3.19 -8.97
N LEU A 11 -15.29 -2.02 -8.63
CA LEU A 11 -14.77 -1.71 -7.31
C LEU A 11 -15.86 -1.09 -6.44
N SER A 12 -16.17 -1.69 -5.30
CA SER A 12 -17.05 -1.09 -4.30
C SER A 12 -16.27 -0.03 -3.51
N VAL A 13 -16.45 1.22 -3.86
CA VAL A 13 -15.77 2.37 -3.27
C VAL A 13 -16.61 2.94 -2.14
N THR A 14 -16.04 3.04 -0.95
CA THR A 14 -16.67 3.61 0.25
C THR A 14 -16.07 4.97 0.54
N MET A 15 -16.91 5.96 0.81
CA MET A 15 -16.54 7.33 1.14
C MET A 15 -17.14 7.73 2.49
N GLU A 16 -16.33 8.36 3.34
CA GLU A 16 -16.71 8.84 4.67
C GLU A 16 -16.12 10.24 4.90
N GLY A 17 -16.91 11.16 5.47
CA GLY A 17 -16.49 12.54 5.73
C GLY A 17 -16.59 13.47 4.52
N GLU A 18 -16.18 14.71 4.71
CA GLU A 18 -16.20 15.79 3.71
C GLU A 18 -14.87 16.55 3.73
N GLY A 19 -14.59 17.31 2.68
CA GLY A 19 -13.35 18.08 2.54
C GLY A 19 -12.37 17.51 1.52
N PRO A 20 -11.04 17.79 1.62
CA PRO A 20 -10.03 17.27 0.69
C PRO A 20 -10.03 15.74 0.66
N VAL A 21 -9.88 15.18 -0.54
CA VAL A 21 -10.00 13.73 -0.75
C VAL A 21 -8.71 13.01 -0.34
N VAL A 22 -8.86 11.99 0.50
CA VAL A 22 -7.81 11.07 0.91
C VAL A 22 -8.17 9.66 0.43
N VAL A 23 -7.37 9.10 -0.46
CA VAL A 23 -7.53 7.74 -1.00
C VAL A 23 -6.60 6.78 -0.30
N PHE A 24 -7.16 5.72 0.27
CA PHE A 24 -6.44 4.71 1.03
C PHE A 24 -6.25 3.44 0.22
N LEU A 25 -5.00 3.03 0.03
CA LEU A 25 -4.66 1.74 -0.59
C LEU A 25 -3.99 0.83 0.45
N HIS A 26 -4.64 -0.29 0.72
CA HIS A 26 -4.08 -1.36 1.54
C HIS A 26 -3.15 -2.26 0.71
N GLY A 27 -2.58 -3.29 1.30
CA GLY A 27 -1.79 -4.28 0.61
C GLY A 27 -2.09 -5.70 1.07
N TRP A 28 -1.12 -6.58 0.94
CA TRP A 28 -1.25 -7.99 1.31
C TRP A 28 -0.98 -8.21 2.81
N PRO A 29 -1.76 -9.05 3.48
CA PRO A 29 -2.99 -9.72 3.06
C PRO A 29 -4.25 -9.01 3.58
N ASP A 30 -4.27 -7.69 3.55
CA ASP A 30 -5.26 -6.85 4.19
C ASP A 30 -6.47 -6.54 3.28
N SER A 31 -7.37 -5.75 3.83
CA SER A 31 -8.56 -5.21 3.18
C SER A 31 -8.69 -3.72 3.51
N PRO A 32 -9.68 -2.99 2.97
CA PRO A 32 -9.97 -1.60 3.36
C PRO A 32 -10.18 -1.38 4.86
N ALA A 33 -10.54 -2.44 5.60
CA ALA A 33 -10.70 -2.40 7.06
C ALA A 33 -9.41 -2.07 7.82
N LEU A 34 -8.23 -2.30 7.22
CA LEU A 34 -6.93 -1.84 7.75
C LEU A 34 -6.97 -0.38 8.19
N TRP A 35 -7.70 0.43 7.44
CA TRP A 35 -7.74 1.88 7.59
C TRP A 35 -8.86 2.41 8.49
N ASN A 36 -9.66 1.52 9.14
CA ASN A 36 -10.80 1.95 9.97
C ASN A 36 -10.41 2.99 11.03
N GLY A 37 -9.32 2.75 11.77
CA GLY A 37 -8.84 3.68 12.79
C GLY A 37 -8.33 5.00 12.23
N THR A 38 -7.69 4.98 11.05
CA THR A 38 -7.17 6.18 10.39
C THR A 38 -8.32 6.99 9.79
N VAL A 39 -9.30 6.34 9.19
CA VAL A 39 -10.50 7.00 8.68
C VAL A 39 -11.27 7.66 9.81
N ALA A 40 -11.50 6.96 10.94
CA ALA A 40 -12.13 7.56 12.11
C ALA A 40 -11.40 8.80 12.65
N ALA A 41 -10.06 8.84 12.51
CA ALA A 41 -9.25 9.97 12.93
C ALA A 41 -9.23 11.14 11.93
N LEU A 42 -9.64 10.96 10.69
CA LEU A 42 -9.53 11.98 9.62
C LEU A 42 -10.86 12.44 9.05
N SER A 43 -11.94 11.64 9.15
CA SER A 43 -13.20 11.87 8.45
C SER A 43 -14.01 13.09 8.95
N ASP A 44 -13.58 13.74 10.02
CA ASP A 44 -14.12 15.02 10.47
C ASP A 44 -13.66 16.23 9.62
N ARG A 45 -12.55 16.07 8.85
CA ARG A 45 -11.96 17.13 8.01
C ARG A 45 -11.64 16.71 6.59
N TYR A 46 -11.63 15.41 6.33
CA TYR A 46 -11.22 14.85 5.03
C TYR A 46 -12.29 13.89 4.53
N ARG A 47 -12.48 13.88 3.22
CA ARG A 47 -13.26 12.83 2.56
C ARG A 47 -12.37 11.60 2.37
N CYS A 48 -12.56 10.59 3.20
CA CYS A 48 -11.81 9.35 3.23
C CYS A 48 -12.42 8.33 2.25
N VAL A 49 -11.66 7.91 1.26
CA VAL A 49 -12.07 7.01 0.18
C VAL A 49 -11.33 5.69 0.27
N ARG A 50 -12.06 4.57 0.35
CA ARG A 50 -11.49 3.23 0.49
C ARG A 50 -12.16 2.25 -0.46
N PHE A 51 -11.39 1.32 -0.98
CA PHE A 51 -11.88 0.18 -1.76
C PHE A 51 -10.93 -1.01 -1.61
N ALA A 52 -11.45 -2.23 -1.81
CA ALA A 52 -10.60 -3.41 -1.88
C ALA A 52 -9.83 -3.40 -3.21
N LEU A 53 -8.51 -3.60 -3.15
CA LEU A 53 -7.72 -3.80 -4.36
C LEU A 53 -8.30 -4.99 -5.16
N PRO A 54 -8.26 -4.97 -6.51
CA PRO A 54 -8.65 -6.10 -7.33
C PRO A 54 -8.03 -7.41 -6.84
N GLY A 55 -8.82 -8.46 -6.73
CA GLY A 55 -8.39 -9.76 -6.21
C GLY A 55 -8.34 -9.89 -4.68
N TYR A 56 -8.64 -8.82 -3.94
CA TYR A 56 -8.65 -8.84 -2.46
C TYR A 56 -10.06 -8.94 -1.86
N ASP A 57 -11.10 -8.88 -2.67
CA ASP A 57 -12.48 -9.17 -2.25
C ASP A 57 -12.75 -10.67 -2.40
N LEU A 58 -12.71 -11.42 -1.28
CA LEU A 58 -12.93 -12.88 -1.28
C LEU A 58 -14.38 -13.27 -1.59
N GLY A 59 -15.32 -12.34 -1.53
CA GLY A 59 -16.72 -12.55 -1.93
C GLY A 59 -16.92 -12.54 -3.45
N LYS A 60 -15.88 -12.19 -4.22
CA LYS A 60 -15.89 -12.15 -5.68
C LYS A 60 -14.92 -13.16 -6.29
N PRO A 61 -15.10 -13.55 -7.55
CA PRO A 61 -14.11 -14.35 -8.28
C PRO A 61 -12.74 -13.69 -8.27
N PRO A 62 -11.63 -14.48 -8.34
CA PRO A 62 -10.29 -13.93 -8.45
C PRO A 62 -10.17 -12.94 -9.62
N ARG A 63 -9.71 -11.74 -9.32
CA ARG A 63 -9.51 -10.67 -10.32
C ARG A 63 -8.06 -10.18 -10.25
N PRO A 64 -7.10 -10.92 -10.76
CA PRO A 64 -5.73 -10.41 -10.90
C PRO A 64 -5.72 -9.36 -12.01
N VAL A 65 -4.94 -8.30 -11.82
CA VAL A 65 -4.81 -7.19 -12.78
C VAL A 65 -3.34 -6.91 -13.04
N SER A 66 -3.03 -6.34 -14.20
CA SER A 66 -1.70 -5.79 -14.49
C SER A 66 -1.46 -4.48 -13.72
N VAL A 67 -0.20 -4.02 -13.71
CA VAL A 67 0.13 -2.70 -13.12
C VAL A 67 -0.59 -1.58 -13.88
N ASP A 68 -0.70 -1.70 -15.22
CA ASP A 68 -1.38 -0.71 -16.05
C ASP A 68 -2.88 -0.65 -15.74
N GLU A 69 -3.52 -1.80 -15.60
CA GLU A 69 -4.93 -1.89 -15.22
C GLU A 69 -5.16 -1.37 -13.79
N MET A 70 -4.25 -1.67 -12.84
CA MET A 70 -4.34 -1.12 -11.48
C MET A 70 -4.26 0.41 -11.49
N CYS A 71 -3.31 0.99 -12.24
CA CYS A 71 -3.21 2.44 -12.37
C CYS A 71 -4.45 3.05 -13.03
N HIS A 72 -5.02 2.39 -14.05
CA HIS A 72 -6.28 2.81 -14.66
C HIS A 72 -7.42 2.82 -13.64
N LEU A 73 -7.60 1.75 -12.88
CA LEU A 73 -8.65 1.65 -11.86
C LEU A 73 -8.50 2.69 -10.75
N VAL A 74 -7.27 2.94 -10.28
CA VAL A 74 -7.01 4.03 -9.31
C VAL A 74 -7.35 5.39 -9.92
N CYS A 75 -7.01 5.62 -11.20
CA CYS A 75 -7.35 6.84 -11.92
C CYS A 75 -8.87 7.02 -12.02
N ALA A 76 -9.60 5.97 -12.40
CA ALA A 76 -11.07 6.01 -12.48
C ALA A 76 -11.72 6.33 -11.12
N VAL A 77 -11.18 5.76 -10.02
CA VAL A 77 -11.64 6.11 -8.67
C VAL A 77 -11.34 7.58 -8.37
N VAL A 78 -10.10 8.05 -8.59
CA VAL A 78 -9.71 9.44 -8.32
C VAL A 78 -10.55 10.42 -9.13
N ASP A 79 -10.80 10.15 -10.41
CA ASP A 79 -11.62 11.00 -11.28
C ASP A 79 -13.08 11.08 -10.82
N ALA A 80 -13.65 9.97 -10.34
CA ALA A 80 -15.01 9.94 -9.85
C ALA A 80 -15.20 10.66 -8.50
N VAL A 81 -14.19 10.60 -7.57
CA VAL A 81 -14.33 11.15 -6.22
C VAL A 81 -13.73 12.54 -6.07
N SER A 82 -12.85 12.97 -6.98
CA SER A 82 -12.15 14.26 -6.97
C SER A 82 -11.96 14.80 -8.40
N PRO A 83 -13.05 15.15 -9.11
CA PRO A 83 -12.96 15.63 -10.49
C PRO A 83 -12.09 16.88 -10.60
N GLY A 84 -10.98 16.79 -11.34
CA GLY A 84 -10.08 17.92 -11.60
C GLY A 84 -9.09 18.28 -10.48
N GLU A 85 -9.35 17.86 -9.23
CA GLU A 85 -8.51 18.21 -8.09
C GLU A 85 -7.57 17.06 -7.69
N PRO A 86 -6.35 17.37 -7.24
CA PRO A 86 -5.43 16.34 -6.76
C PRO A 86 -5.86 15.76 -5.41
N VAL A 87 -5.60 14.46 -5.22
CA VAL A 87 -5.91 13.73 -3.98
C VAL A 87 -4.67 13.55 -3.11
N ILE A 88 -4.90 13.20 -1.84
CA ILE A 88 -3.89 12.69 -0.92
C ILE A 88 -3.95 11.16 -0.98
N LEU A 89 -2.79 10.50 -1.04
CA LEU A 89 -2.70 9.04 -0.96
C LEU A 89 -2.21 8.60 0.42
N VAL A 90 -2.86 7.58 1.00
CA VAL A 90 -2.41 6.88 2.22
C VAL A 90 -2.23 5.40 1.89
N LEU A 91 -1.00 4.93 1.96
CA LEU A 91 -0.54 3.71 1.31
C LEU A 91 0.12 2.75 2.31
N HIS A 92 -0.10 1.44 2.13
CA HIS A 92 0.58 0.40 2.89
C HIS A 92 0.88 -0.82 2.02
N ASP A 93 2.04 -1.44 2.20
CA ASP A 93 2.49 -2.67 1.53
C ASP A 93 2.35 -2.61 -0.01
N TRP A 94 1.66 -3.52 -0.69
CA TRP A 94 1.40 -3.44 -2.13
C TRP A 94 0.63 -2.17 -2.52
N GLY A 95 -0.14 -1.59 -1.60
CA GLY A 95 -0.74 -0.27 -1.81
C GLY A 95 0.29 0.83 -1.99
N CYS A 96 1.47 0.76 -1.33
CA CYS A 96 2.59 1.66 -1.60
C CYS A 96 3.10 1.47 -3.03
N PHE A 97 3.32 0.21 -3.45
CA PHE A 97 3.81 -0.09 -4.79
C PHE A 97 2.89 0.49 -5.88
N PHE A 98 1.59 0.20 -5.80
CA PHE A 98 0.61 0.69 -6.78
C PHE A 98 0.35 2.19 -6.68
N GLY A 99 0.29 2.73 -5.46
CA GLY A 99 0.10 4.15 -5.22
C GLY A 99 1.27 5.01 -5.69
N TYR A 100 2.50 4.54 -5.50
CA TYR A 100 3.69 5.20 -6.02
C TYR A 100 3.73 5.17 -7.55
N GLU A 101 3.35 4.06 -8.16
CA GLU A 101 3.26 3.95 -9.61
C GLU A 101 2.20 4.89 -10.18
N PHE A 102 1.02 4.97 -9.54
CA PHE A 102 -0.01 5.92 -9.91
C PHE A 102 0.48 7.37 -9.80
N ALA A 103 1.14 7.74 -8.68
CA ALA A 103 1.68 9.09 -8.49
C ALA A 103 2.77 9.43 -9.52
N ALA A 104 3.55 8.44 -9.95
CA ALA A 104 4.56 8.62 -11.00
C ALA A 104 3.95 8.93 -12.37
N ARG A 105 2.88 8.21 -12.72
CA ARG A 105 2.21 8.36 -14.01
C ARG A 105 1.28 9.58 -14.05
N HIS A 106 0.70 9.94 -12.91
CA HIS A 106 -0.29 11.01 -12.77
C HIS A 106 0.10 12.05 -11.71
N PRO A 107 1.29 12.68 -11.78
CA PRO A 107 1.78 13.57 -10.72
C PRO A 107 0.89 14.78 -10.46
N ALA A 108 0.13 15.26 -11.45
CA ALA A 108 -0.82 16.36 -11.30
C ALA A 108 -2.08 15.95 -10.49
N ARG A 109 -2.34 14.65 -10.32
CA ARG A 109 -3.51 14.12 -9.59
C ARG A 109 -3.18 13.76 -8.13
N VAL A 110 -1.94 13.98 -7.68
CA VAL A 110 -1.50 13.64 -6.31
C VAL A 110 -0.85 14.85 -5.68
N SER A 111 -1.44 15.35 -4.59
CA SER A 111 -0.92 16.50 -3.85
C SER A 111 0.09 16.09 -2.76
N ARG A 112 -0.14 14.98 -2.08
CA ARG A 112 0.67 14.47 -0.96
C ARG A 112 0.58 12.95 -0.87
N VAL A 113 1.60 12.32 -0.28
CA VAL A 113 1.60 10.86 -0.04
C VAL A 113 1.97 10.56 1.41
N VAL A 114 1.20 9.72 2.07
CA VAL A 114 1.58 9.04 3.31
C VAL A 114 1.94 7.61 2.95
N GLY A 115 3.21 7.25 3.05
CA GLY A 115 3.70 5.90 2.78
C GLY A 115 4.00 5.16 4.08
N ALA A 116 3.40 3.98 4.26
CA ALA A 116 3.61 3.16 5.44
C ALA A 116 4.42 1.90 5.09
N ASP A 117 5.62 1.84 5.61
CA ASP A 117 6.55 0.73 5.70
C ASP A 117 7.26 0.31 4.40
N ILE A 118 6.70 0.54 3.23
CA ILE A 118 7.35 0.23 1.95
C ILE A 118 7.85 1.53 1.31
N GLY A 119 9.17 1.63 1.15
CA GLY A 119 9.85 2.75 0.49
C GLY A 119 10.39 2.36 -0.89
N ASP A 120 11.66 2.61 -1.12
CA ASP A 120 12.35 2.44 -2.41
C ASP A 120 12.80 0.99 -2.71
N THR A 121 11.95 0.00 -2.45
CA THR A 121 12.29 -1.44 -2.56
C THR A 121 12.76 -1.88 -3.95
N ASN A 122 12.47 -1.11 -4.99
CA ASN A 122 12.92 -1.34 -6.36
C ASN A 122 14.15 -0.50 -6.76
N SER A 123 14.76 0.22 -5.81
CA SER A 123 15.96 1.02 -6.07
C SER A 123 17.26 0.18 -5.99
N GLY A 124 18.29 0.62 -6.74
CA GLY A 124 19.60 0.00 -6.64
C GLY A 124 20.23 0.18 -5.25
N ALA A 125 19.94 1.30 -4.57
CA ALA A 125 20.41 1.59 -3.21
C ALA A 125 19.83 0.59 -2.19
N TYR A 126 18.55 0.27 -2.29
CA TYR A 126 17.92 -0.75 -1.46
C TYR A 126 18.49 -2.14 -1.72
N LEU A 127 18.48 -2.57 -3.00
CA LEU A 127 18.93 -3.91 -3.36
C LEU A 127 20.40 -4.19 -3.03
N SER A 128 21.27 -3.17 -3.11
CA SER A 128 22.67 -3.30 -2.73
C SER A 128 22.90 -3.30 -1.21
N ALA A 129 22.00 -2.68 -0.44
CA ALA A 129 22.11 -2.63 1.00
C ALA A 129 21.68 -3.94 1.70
N LEU A 130 20.89 -4.78 1.03
CA LEU A 130 20.45 -6.06 1.59
C LEU A 130 21.58 -7.07 1.66
N SER A 131 21.74 -7.69 2.85
CA SER A 131 22.57 -8.87 3.04
C SER A 131 22.02 -10.08 2.27
N LEU A 132 22.87 -11.09 2.04
CA LEU A 132 22.43 -12.34 1.39
C LEU A 132 21.28 -13.01 2.17
N ARG A 133 21.36 -13.01 3.51
CA ARG A 133 20.30 -13.58 4.36
C ARG A 133 18.96 -12.88 4.17
N GLU A 134 18.95 -11.55 4.12
CA GLU A 134 17.72 -10.77 3.86
C GLU A 134 17.16 -11.03 2.46
N LYS A 135 18.04 -11.08 1.44
CA LYS A 135 17.63 -11.44 0.07
C LYS A 135 16.97 -12.81 0.01
N LEU A 136 17.57 -13.82 0.65
CA LEU A 136 17.02 -15.17 0.70
C LEU A 136 15.69 -15.22 1.47
N TYR A 137 15.57 -14.48 2.56
CA TYR A 137 14.33 -14.41 3.33
C TYR A 137 13.21 -13.77 2.50
N ILE A 138 13.48 -12.63 1.87
CA ILE A 138 12.52 -11.91 1.02
C ILE A 138 12.11 -12.80 -0.17
N ALA A 139 13.08 -13.38 -0.87
CA ALA A 139 12.81 -14.29 -1.98
C ALA A 139 11.97 -15.49 -1.54
N GLY A 140 12.30 -16.09 -0.39
CA GLY A 140 11.65 -17.28 0.13
C GLY A 140 10.15 -17.06 0.39
N TYR A 141 9.76 -16.04 1.18
CA TYR A 141 8.35 -15.82 1.46
C TYR A 141 7.56 -15.37 0.22
N GLN A 142 8.18 -14.54 -0.64
CA GLN A 142 7.53 -14.06 -1.86
C GLN A 142 7.30 -15.20 -2.86
N LEU A 143 8.30 -16.06 -3.06
CA LEU A 143 8.17 -17.23 -3.93
C LEU A 143 7.14 -18.24 -3.38
N TRP A 144 7.10 -18.43 -2.04
CA TRP A 144 6.07 -19.22 -1.38
C TRP A 144 4.66 -18.72 -1.75
N LEU A 145 4.43 -17.41 -1.65
CA LEU A 145 3.13 -16.82 -1.97
C LEU A 145 2.83 -16.89 -3.48
N ALA A 146 3.82 -16.67 -4.32
CA ALA A 146 3.66 -16.84 -5.77
C ALA A 146 3.31 -18.30 -6.15
N MET A 147 3.91 -19.29 -5.49
CA MET A 147 3.55 -20.71 -5.66
C MET A 147 2.16 -21.01 -5.13
N ALA A 148 1.78 -20.47 -3.97
CA ALA A 148 0.43 -20.60 -3.44
C ALA A 148 -0.62 -20.02 -4.40
N TRP A 149 -0.30 -18.92 -5.09
CA TRP A 149 -1.17 -18.37 -6.13
C TRP A 149 -1.35 -19.36 -7.29
N LYS A 150 -0.28 -19.95 -7.83
CA LYS A 150 -0.36 -20.95 -8.89
C LYS A 150 -1.19 -22.18 -8.49
N LEU A 151 -0.99 -22.67 -7.25
CA LEU A 151 -1.73 -23.81 -6.70
C LEU A 151 -3.23 -23.49 -6.55
N GLY A 152 -3.59 -22.23 -6.32
CA GLY A 152 -4.95 -21.79 -6.10
C GLY A 152 -5.93 -22.12 -7.23
N ALA A 153 -5.43 -22.18 -8.47
CA ALA A 153 -6.22 -22.56 -9.64
C ALA A 153 -6.70 -24.04 -9.59
N TRP A 154 -5.95 -24.92 -8.92
CA TRP A 154 -6.21 -26.36 -8.87
C TRP A 154 -6.67 -26.83 -7.49
N TRP A 155 -6.06 -26.28 -6.45
CA TRP A 155 -6.31 -26.67 -5.05
C TRP A 155 -6.50 -25.45 -4.15
N PRO A 156 -7.62 -24.70 -4.30
CA PRO A 156 -7.86 -23.45 -3.55
C PRO A 156 -7.81 -23.61 -2.03
N GLY A 157 -8.27 -24.77 -1.51
CA GLY A 157 -8.21 -25.06 -0.08
C GLY A 157 -6.78 -25.17 0.46
N LEU A 158 -5.87 -25.84 -0.27
CA LEU A 158 -4.46 -25.93 0.09
C LEU A 158 -3.77 -24.56 -0.05
N ALA A 159 -4.03 -23.86 -1.16
CA ALA A 159 -3.46 -22.54 -1.41
C ALA A 159 -3.86 -21.53 -0.31
N ASN A 160 -5.11 -21.55 0.15
CA ASN A 160 -5.56 -20.74 1.28
C ASN A 160 -4.80 -21.08 2.56
N ARG A 161 -4.59 -22.38 2.86
CA ARG A 161 -3.81 -22.79 4.04
C ARG A 161 -2.37 -22.28 3.99
N LEU A 162 -1.71 -22.41 2.83
CA LEU A 162 -0.35 -21.93 2.61
C LEU A 162 -0.25 -20.40 2.76
N THR A 163 -1.22 -19.66 2.21
CA THR A 163 -1.29 -18.20 2.31
C THR A 163 -1.48 -17.75 3.76
N ARG A 164 -2.45 -18.37 4.47
CA ARG A 164 -2.72 -18.06 5.89
C ARG A 164 -1.56 -18.45 6.81
N PHE A 165 -0.88 -19.54 6.51
CA PHE A 165 0.33 -19.95 7.24
C PHE A 165 1.40 -18.87 7.10
N MET A 166 1.70 -18.41 5.88
CA MET A 166 2.69 -17.36 5.66
C MET A 166 2.28 -16.05 6.35
N ALA A 167 1.03 -15.63 6.24
CA ALA A 167 0.53 -14.44 6.91
C ALA A 167 0.76 -14.46 8.43
N ARG A 168 0.49 -15.60 9.08
CA ARG A 168 0.78 -15.78 10.51
C ARG A 168 2.28 -15.73 10.83
N THR A 169 3.09 -16.39 10.00
CA THR A 169 4.55 -16.47 10.19
C THR A 169 5.21 -15.08 10.18
N ILE A 170 4.72 -14.17 9.33
CA ILE A 170 5.24 -12.80 9.27
C ILE A 170 4.54 -11.84 10.24
N GLY A 171 3.65 -12.35 11.11
CA GLY A 171 3.04 -11.58 12.19
C GLY A 171 1.78 -10.80 11.82
N CYS A 172 1.10 -11.15 10.71
CA CYS A 172 -0.21 -10.60 10.36
C CYS A 172 -1.25 -10.98 11.41
N ARG A 173 -2.06 -9.98 11.83
CA ARG A 173 -3.15 -10.15 12.81
C ARG A 173 -4.54 -10.08 12.19
N THR A 174 -4.63 -9.90 10.89
CA THR A 174 -5.89 -9.90 10.14
C THR A 174 -6.59 -11.27 10.30
N ASP A 175 -7.92 -11.27 10.39
CA ASP A 175 -8.69 -12.50 10.51
C ASP A 175 -8.34 -13.46 9.37
N PRO A 176 -7.89 -14.69 9.68
CA PRO A 176 -7.55 -15.68 8.67
C PRO A 176 -8.69 -16.00 7.69
N SER A 177 -9.95 -15.83 8.09
CA SER A 177 -11.10 -16.05 7.20
C SER A 177 -11.16 -15.06 6.06
N SER A 178 -10.63 -13.84 6.26
CA SER A 178 -10.55 -12.78 5.26
C SER A 178 -9.29 -12.86 4.38
N ILE A 179 -8.43 -13.87 4.57
CA ILE A 179 -7.19 -14.06 3.79
C ILE A 179 -7.36 -15.23 2.83
N GLY A 180 -7.11 -14.96 1.54
CA GLY A 180 -7.21 -15.95 0.48
C GLY A 180 -6.04 -15.94 -0.52
N TRP A 181 -5.84 -17.07 -1.20
CA TRP A 181 -4.78 -17.27 -2.17
C TRP A 181 -4.82 -16.29 -3.34
N GLN A 182 -6.01 -15.82 -3.70
CA GLN A 182 -6.19 -14.87 -4.79
C GLN A 182 -5.48 -13.52 -4.56
N MET A 183 -5.24 -13.15 -3.30
CA MET A 183 -4.49 -11.96 -2.92
C MET A 183 -2.99 -12.04 -3.26
N ASN A 184 -2.50 -13.23 -3.60
CA ASN A 184 -1.07 -13.46 -3.86
C ASN A 184 -0.65 -13.12 -5.31
N TYR A 185 -1.56 -12.69 -6.19
CA TYR A 185 -1.24 -12.42 -7.59
C TYR A 185 -0.11 -11.39 -7.79
N PRO A 186 0.10 -10.38 -6.92
CA PRO A 186 1.21 -9.45 -7.09
C PRO A 186 2.58 -10.14 -6.97
N TYR A 187 2.69 -11.18 -6.13
CA TYR A 187 3.91 -12.00 -6.07
C TYR A 187 4.10 -12.85 -7.32
N ALA A 188 3.01 -13.33 -7.94
CA ALA A 188 3.09 -14.02 -9.23
C ALA A 188 3.51 -13.07 -10.38
N MET A 189 3.08 -11.79 -10.33
CA MET A 189 3.58 -10.76 -11.25
C MET A 189 5.11 -10.61 -11.12
N GLN A 190 5.60 -10.51 -9.90
CA GLN A 190 7.02 -10.30 -9.62
C GLN A 190 7.87 -11.51 -10.04
N TRP A 191 7.46 -12.73 -9.69
CA TRP A 191 8.30 -13.93 -9.87
C TRP A 191 8.05 -14.65 -11.18
N PHE A 192 6.84 -14.68 -11.69
CA PHE A 192 6.47 -15.41 -12.90
C PHE A 192 6.14 -14.51 -14.08
N LYS A 193 6.29 -13.19 -13.92
CA LYS A 193 5.91 -12.20 -14.94
C LYS A 193 4.43 -12.32 -15.37
N ALA A 194 3.59 -12.87 -14.49
CA ALA A 194 2.14 -12.94 -14.74
C ALA A 194 1.58 -11.53 -14.96
N PHE A 195 0.53 -11.40 -15.74
CA PHE A 195 -0.17 -10.13 -16.01
C PHE A 195 0.77 -8.99 -16.46
N GLY A 196 1.77 -9.29 -17.30
CA GLY A 196 2.76 -8.32 -17.76
C GLY A 196 3.98 -8.13 -16.85
N GLY A 197 3.92 -8.66 -15.62
CA GLY A 197 4.99 -8.53 -14.64
C GLY A 197 5.17 -7.10 -14.14
N LEU A 198 6.41 -6.74 -13.77
CA LEU A 198 6.78 -5.44 -13.24
C LEU A 198 7.65 -4.63 -14.22
N ARG A 199 7.50 -4.86 -15.52
CA ARG A 199 8.23 -4.10 -16.52
C ARG A 199 7.74 -2.65 -16.58
N GLY A 200 8.68 -1.71 -16.73
CA GLY A 200 8.35 -0.29 -16.88
C GLY A 200 7.86 0.41 -15.60
N VAL A 201 7.79 -0.32 -14.48
CA VAL A 201 7.43 0.27 -13.19
C VAL A 201 8.44 1.34 -12.80
N ALA A 202 7.92 2.49 -12.40
CA ALA A 202 8.72 3.63 -12.00
C ALA A 202 9.61 3.30 -10.79
N ARG A 203 10.83 3.79 -10.84
CA ARG A 203 11.71 3.69 -9.66
C ARG A 203 11.31 4.74 -8.65
N VAL A 204 10.90 4.30 -7.47
CA VAL A 204 10.40 5.18 -6.41
C VAL A 204 11.41 6.27 -6.03
N ASP A 205 12.70 5.95 -6.01
CA ASP A 205 13.79 6.90 -5.74
C ASP A 205 13.94 8.02 -6.81
N LYS A 206 13.26 7.90 -7.95
CA LYS A 206 13.26 8.89 -9.03
C LYS A 206 11.93 9.62 -9.21
N VAL A 207 10.86 9.08 -8.68
CA VAL A 207 9.48 9.57 -8.84
C VAL A 207 9.21 10.78 -7.97
N PHE A 208 9.64 10.67 -6.72
CA PHE A 208 9.36 11.69 -5.73
C PHE A 208 10.51 12.70 -5.70
N GLY A 209 10.24 13.85 -6.24
CA GLY A 209 11.06 15.03 -6.14
C GLY A 209 10.30 16.11 -5.35
N PRO A 210 10.71 17.38 -5.44
CA PRO A 210 10.12 18.47 -4.67
C PRO A 210 8.64 18.75 -4.96
N ARG A 211 8.03 18.02 -5.91
CA ARG A 211 6.65 18.26 -6.36
C ARG A 211 5.59 17.54 -5.54
N ILE A 212 5.89 16.38 -4.95
CA ILE A 212 4.93 15.58 -4.17
C ILE A 212 5.56 15.29 -2.81
N PRO A 213 5.20 16.02 -1.76
CA PRO A 213 5.68 15.75 -0.40
C PRO A 213 5.23 14.37 0.10
N ILE A 214 6.12 13.70 0.82
CA ILE A 214 5.87 12.38 1.41
C ILE A 214 6.07 12.42 2.91
N LEU A 215 5.06 11.95 3.65
CA LEU A 215 5.23 11.51 5.03
C LEU A 215 5.47 10.00 5.03
N PHE A 216 6.70 9.58 5.31
CA PHE A 216 7.07 8.17 5.32
C PHE A 216 7.19 7.62 6.72
N PHE A 217 6.41 6.58 7.02
CA PHE A 217 6.51 5.82 8.26
C PHE A 217 7.19 4.48 8.04
N TYR A 218 7.97 4.02 9.02
CA TYR A 218 8.49 2.66 9.03
C TYR A 218 8.50 2.07 10.45
N GLY A 219 8.27 0.76 10.53
CA GLY A 219 8.37 0.02 11.78
C GLY A 219 9.80 -0.42 12.06
N ARG A 220 10.30 -0.14 13.28
CA ARG A 220 11.68 -0.49 13.70
C ARG A 220 11.84 -1.94 14.15
N ARG A 221 10.73 -2.63 14.53
CA ARG A 221 10.74 -4.01 15.03
C ARG A 221 10.52 -5.03 13.90
N LYS A 222 11.42 -5.04 12.92
CA LYS A 222 11.41 -5.96 11.81
C LYS A 222 12.80 -6.55 11.59
N PRO A 223 12.92 -7.77 11.04
CA PRO A 223 14.22 -8.38 10.77
C PRO A 223 15.00 -7.66 9.67
N PHE A 224 14.34 -6.88 8.81
CA PHE A 224 14.93 -6.04 7.76
C PHE A 224 13.96 -4.90 7.41
N MET A 225 14.50 -3.84 6.82
CA MET A 225 13.70 -2.69 6.39
C MET A 225 13.29 -2.84 4.91
N PHE A 226 12.18 -2.22 4.53
CA PHE A 226 11.72 -2.13 3.13
C PHE A 226 12.04 -0.76 2.52
N HIS A 227 13.16 -0.19 2.92
CA HIS A 227 13.67 1.09 2.41
C HIS A 227 15.18 1.17 2.60
N SER A 228 15.85 1.97 1.77
CA SER A 228 17.27 2.26 1.96
C SER A 228 17.49 3.47 2.88
N LYS A 229 18.67 3.58 3.48
CA LYS A 229 19.10 4.79 4.22
C LYS A 229 19.13 6.02 3.31
N ARG A 230 19.47 5.81 2.02
CA ARG A 230 19.47 6.88 1.01
C ARG A 230 18.07 7.45 0.78
N TRP A 231 17.05 6.58 0.78
CA TRP A 231 15.65 7.00 0.69
C TRP A 231 15.23 7.89 1.85
N LEU A 232 15.52 7.50 3.09
CA LEU A 232 15.22 8.31 4.27
C LEU A 232 15.90 9.67 4.18
N ALA A 233 17.20 9.70 3.92
CA ALA A 233 17.95 10.96 3.79
C ALA A 233 17.42 11.85 2.66
N ALA A 234 16.97 11.27 1.55
CA ALA A 234 16.38 12.04 0.45
C ALA A 234 15.06 12.70 0.87
N LEU A 235 14.20 11.98 1.61
CA LEU A 235 12.95 12.53 2.13
C LEU A 235 13.17 13.62 3.17
N GLU A 236 14.10 13.42 4.11
CA GLU A 236 14.45 14.41 5.15
C GLU A 236 14.97 15.72 4.54
N ASN A 237 15.60 15.66 3.37
CA ASN A 237 16.08 16.83 2.63
C ASN A 237 15.06 17.37 1.61
N THR A 238 13.87 16.78 1.49
CA THR A 238 12.83 17.24 0.55
C THR A 238 11.83 18.14 1.28
N PRO A 239 11.65 19.41 0.89
CA PRO A 239 10.71 20.31 1.53
C PRO A 239 9.29 19.73 1.59
N GLY A 240 8.66 19.85 2.77
CA GLY A 240 7.33 19.31 3.01
C GLY A 240 7.26 17.79 3.24
N SER A 241 8.34 17.06 3.00
CA SER A 241 8.43 15.63 3.35
C SER A 241 8.92 15.44 4.79
N ALA A 242 8.58 14.29 5.37
CA ALA A 242 9.03 13.91 6.71
C ALA A 242 9.17 12.39 6.83
N VAL A 243 10.01 11.95 7.76
CA VAL A 243 10.24 10.53 8.06
C VAL A 243 9.98 10.26 9.53
N ARG A 244 9.27 9.17 9.83
CA ARG A 244 9.00 8.77 11.21
C ARG A 244 9.13 7.26 11.42
N GLY A 245 10.10 6.84 12.21
CA GLY A 245 10.23 5.46 12.66
C GLY A 245 9.39 5.23 13.91
N LEU A 246 8.50 4.23 13.91
CA LEU A 246 7.70 3.82 15.06
C LEU A 246 8.26 2.53 15.68
N ASP A 247 8.05 2.38 16.99
CA ASP A 247 8.37 1.13 17.70
C ASP A 247 7.29 0.07 17.43
N ALA A 248 7.25 -0.38 16.18
CA ALA A 248 6.26 -1.28 15.63
C ALA A 248 6.89 -2.20 14.57
N GLY A 249 6.13 -3.22 14.16
CA GLY A 249 6.42 -4.05 12.99
C GLY A 249 5.83 -3.45 11.71
N HIS A 250 5.51 -4.34 10.75
CA HIS A 250 4.96 -3.96 9.43
C HIS A 250 3.60 -3.22 9.52
N TRP A 251 2.71 -3.67 10.39
CA TRP A 251 1.37 -3.08 10.61
C TRP A 251 1.40 -1.96 11.66
N LEU A 252 2.20 -0.95 11.42
CA LEU A 252 2.45 0.14 12.38
C LEU A 252 1.18 0.93 12.72
N MET A 253 0.24 1.13 11.78
CA MET A 253 -1.04 1.80 12.00
C MET A 253 -1.98 1.03 12.95
N LEU A 254 -1.84 -0.30 13.03
CA LEU A 254 -2.59 -1.14 13.97
C LEU A 254 -1.88 -1.29 15.33
N GLN A 255 -0.53 -1.26 15.33
CA GLN A 255 0.25 -1.46 16.55
C GLN A 255 0.47 -0.17 17.33
N LYS A 256 0.48 0.97 16.66
CA LYS A 256 0.69 2.30 17.21
C LYS A 256 -0.31 3.33 16.65
N PRO A 257 -1.64 3.06 16.78
CA PRO A 257 -2.66 3.84 16.10
C PRO A 257 -2.65 5.33 16.51
N ALA A 258 -2.45 5.63 17.78
CA ALA A 258 -2.43 7.03 18.26
C ALA A 258 -1.24 7.80 17.67
N GLU A 259 -0.03 7.21 17.68
CA GLU A 259 1.17 7.83 17.14
C GLU A 259 1.08 8.00 15.62
N PHE A 260 0.59 6.98 14.92
CA PHE A 260 0.43 7.03 13.46
C PHE A 260 -0.62 8.04 13.03
N ASN A 261 -1.86 7.92 13.55
CA ASN A 261 -2.97 8.77 13.14
C ASN A 261 -2.76 10.22 13.56
N GLY A 262 -2.20 10.47 14.76
CA GLY A 262 -1.87 11.82 15.22
C GLY A 262 -0.84 12.50 14.31
N ALA A 263 0.22 11.80 13.93
CA ALA A 263 1.23 12.35 13.04
C ALA A 263 0.72 12.56 11.59
N VAL A 264 -0.11 11.63 11.08
CA VAL A 264 -0.77 11.81 9.77
C VAL A 264 -1.63 13.07 9.78
N ARG A 265 -2.50 13.21 10.79
CA ARG A 265 -3.37 14.37 10.92
C ARG A 265 -2.58 15.67 11.01
N GLN A 266 -1.59 15.74 11.92
CA GLN A 266 -0.74 16.91 12.06
C GLN A 266 -0.08 17.31 10.75
N TRP A 267 0.52 16.36 10.06
CA TRP A 267 1.21 16.64 8.80
C TRP A 267 0.26 17.08 7.68
N LEU A 268 -0.95 16.53 7.63
CA LEU A 268 -1.94 16.93 6.65
C LEU A 268 -2.48 18.35 6.94
N ASP A 269 -2.70 18.68 8.22
CA ASP A 269 -3.24 19.99 8.63
C ASP A 269 -2.18 21.11 8.55
N GLU A 270 -0.94 20.84 8.98
CA GLU A 270 0.11 21.86 9.16
C GLU A 270 1.18 21.84 8.03
N GLY A 271 1.22 20.80 7.20
CA GLY A 271 2.25 20.60 6.17
C GLY A 271 3.63 20.22 6.71
N ARG A 272 3.76 19.96 8.02
CA ARG A 272 4.99 19.56 8.72
C ARG A 272 4.68 18.68 9.93
N LEU A 273 5.67 17.97 10.41
CA LEU A 273 5.67 17.35 11.75
C LEU A 273 6.42 18.27 12.72
N GLY A 274 5.86 18.42 13.92
CA GLY A 274 6.53 19.07 15.04
C GLY A 274 7.60 18.17 15.65
#